data_649a57ed0db268a48b04d835e80286e0
#
_entry.id   649a57ed0db268a48b04d835e80286e0
#
_cell.length_a   1.000
_cell.length_b   1.000
_cell.length_c   1.000
_cell.angle_alpha   90.00
_cell.angle_beta   90.00
_cell.angle_gamma   90.00
#
_symmetry.space_group_name_H-M   'P 1'
#
loop_
_entity.id
_entity.type
_entity.pdbx_description
1 polymer ?
#
loop_
_entity_poly.entity_id
_entity_poly.type
_entity_poly.pdbx_seq_one_letter_code
_entity_poly.pdbx_strand_id
1 'polypeptide(L)'
;RIGYLVYSGFEAGFDQELFDVFKEFKSQNITDLILDLRYNGGGHVISANLIATCIAGAKSEGKVFTSLRYNKERMKKRNDKREEELFAYSNYENLATSLSAGALNLQHVYCIVGNGTASASELVINSLKGIDVEVTLIGKRTTGKNVGMEPVEYTIRNNVYEVVPITFQSYNAKGVGDYENGFTPDIEIDENDPYGRGDGYYIYRDYGSDKEFLYARAIQEITGQAPVPTTRSAETLMRGKALKVPAIYRRGHEGMIKLPE
;
A
#
# COMPACT_ATOMS: atom_id res chain seq x y z
N ARG A 1 -3.84 10.61 19.23
CA ARG A 1 -3.58 11.44 18.01
C ARG A 1 -3.48 10.51 16.83
N ILE A 2 -4.14 10.87 15.72
CA ILE A 2 -4.22 10.07 14.51
C ILE A 2 -3.34 10.71 13.44
N GLY A 3 -2.41 9.92 12.87
CA GLY A 3 -1.69 10.27 11.66
C GLY A 3 -2.51 9.87 10.44
N TYR A 4 -2.47 10.66 9.38
CA TYR A 4 -3.08 10.32 8.10
C TYR A 4 -2.06 10.52 6.99
N LEU A 5 -1.77 9.45 6.27
CA LEU A 5 -0.83 9.44 5.14
C LEU A 5 -1.53 8.94 3.89
N VAL A 6 -1.67 9.80 2.89
CA VAL A 6 -2.03 9.40 1.52
C VAL A 6 -0.73 9.11 0.78
N TYR A 7 -0.58 7.88 0.32
CA TYR A 7 0.62 7.45 -0.40
C TYR A 7 0.26 6.87 -1.75
N SER A 8 0.63 7.57 -2.83
CA SER A 8 0.16 7.30 -4.18
C SER A 8 1.04 6.35 -5.00
N GLY A 9 2.29 6.11 -4.58
CA GLY A 9 3.20 5.22 -5.29
C GLY A 9 4.49 4.99 -4.50
N PHE A 10 5.05 3.78 -4.61
CA PHE A 10 6.29 3.37 -3.93
C PHE A 10 7.48 3.72 -4.83
N GLU A 11 7.93 4.97 -4.75
CA GLU A 11 9.03 5.51 -5.54
C GLU A 11 10.25 5.74 -4.66
N ALA A 12 11.29 4.92 -4.81
CA ALA A 12 12.47 4.91 -3.95
C ALA A 12 13.24 6.26 -3.92
N GLY A 13 13.07 7.09 -4.95
CA GLY A 13 13.64 8.43 -4.99
C GLY A 13 13.06 9.40 -3.95
N PHE A 14 11.93 9.07 -3.33
CA PHE A 14 11.25 9.87 -2.31
C PHE A 14 11.28 9.22 -0.92
N ASP A 15 12.13 8.22 -0.71
CA ASP A 15 12.21 7.50 0.57
C ASP A 15 12.67 8.41 1.72
N GLN A 16 13.49 9.43 1.44
CA GLN A 16 13.91 10.39 2.46
C GLN A 16 12.74 11.26 2.94
N GLU A 17 11.95 11.80 2.03
CA GLU A 17 10.77 12.61 2.34
C GLU A 17 9.73 11.78 3.08
N LEU A 18 9.52 10.54 2.65
CA LEU A 18 8.64 9.60 3.33
C LEU A 18 9.11 9.33 4.76
N PHE A 19 10.40 9.10 4.96
CA PHE A 19 10.97 8.88 6.28
C PHE A 19 10.84 10.12 7.17
N ASP A 20 11.00 11.32 6.61
CA ASP A 20 10.81 12.57 7.33
C ASP A 20 9.37 12.73 7.84
N VAL A 21 8.36 12.31 7.08
CA VAL A 21 6.96 12.24 7.53
C VAL A 21 6.81 11.30 8.74
N PHE A 22 7.44 10.13 8.73
CA PHE A 22 7.40 9.21 9.87
C PHE A 22 8.10 9.79 11.11
N LYS A 23 9.20 10.52 10.94
CA LYS A 23 9.84 11.25 12.06
C LYS A 23 8.93 12.34 12.61
N GLU A 24 8.20 13.05 11.75
CA GLU A 24 7.21 14.04 12.20
C GLU A 24 6.08 13.37 12.98
N PHE A 25 5.49 12.30 12.47
CA PHE A 25 4.47 11.54 13.18
C PHE A 25 4.95 11.08 14.55
N LYS A 26 6.18 10.57 14.63
CA LYS A 26 6.79 10.18 15.90
C LYS A 26 6.94 11.37 16.86
N SER A 27 7.41 12.52 16.36
CA SER A 27 7.59 13.74 17.17
C SER A 27 6.26 14.25 17.73
N GLN A 28 5.17 14.07 16.99
CA GLN A 28 3.81 14.40 17.40
C GLN A 28 3.15 13.36 18.30
N ASN A 29 3.84 12.23 18.56
CA ASN A 29 3.35 11.13 19.37
C ASN A 29 1.97 10.64 18.88
N ILE A 30 1.85 10.31 17.59
CA ILE A 30 0.64 9.68 17.09
C ILE A 30 0.48 8.30 17.73
N THR A 31 -0.75 7.94 18.02
CA THR A 31 -1.13 6.64 18.60
C THR A 31 -1.75 5.71 17.58
N ASP A 32 -2.25 6.25 16.49
CA ASP A 32 -2.96 5.56 15.44
C ASP A 32 -2.54 6.11 14.07
N LEU A 33 -2.56 5.26 13.06
CA LEU A 33 -2.24 5.65 11.68
C LEU A 33 -3.32 5.17 10.73
N ILE A 34 -3.78 6.09 9.88
CA ILE A 34 -4.56 5.78 8.69
C ILE A 34 -3.60 5.89 7.50
N LEU A 35 -3.35 4.76 6.82
CA LEU A 35 -2.55 4.67 5.61
C LEU A 35 -3.48 4.52 4.40
N ASP A 36 -3.56 5.55 3.58
CA ASP A 36 -4.43 5.56 2.41
C ASP A 36 -3.68 5.10 1.16
N LEU A 37 -4.01 3.91 0.70
CA LEU A 37 -3.42 3.23 -0.45
C LEU A 37 -4.47 2.98 -1.56
N ARG A 38 -5.64 3.62 -1.52
CA ARG A 38 -6.79 3.29 -2.39
C ARG A 38 -6.49 3.32 -3.89
N TYR A 39 -5.53 4.16 -4.33
CA TYR A 39 -5.13 4.28 -5.74
C TYR A 39 -3.67 3.92 -5.99
N ASN A 40 -3.01 3.30 -5.01
CA ASN A 40 -1.60 2.98 -5.09
C ASN A 40 -1.38 1.60 -5.72
N GLY A 41 -0.91 1.57 -6.96
CA GLY A 41 -0.61 0.33 -7.72
C GLY A 41 0.67 -0.39 -7.29
N GLY A 42 1.39 0.12 -6.30
CA GLY A 42 2.64 -0.46 -5.82
C GLY A 42 3.87 0.34 -6.25
N GLY A 43 4.96 -0.35 -6.50
CA GLY A 43 6.27 0.20 -6.87
C GLY A 43 7.41 -0.58 -6.22
N HIS A 44 8.39 0.12 -5.68
CA HIS A 44 9.61 -0.48 -5.14
C HIS A 44 9.39 -1.21 -3.82
N VAL A 45 9.90 -2.44 -3.74
CA VAL A 45 9.84 -3.30 -2.52
C VAL A 45 10.56 -2.65 -1.35
N ILE A 46 11.69 -1.97 -1.61
CA ILE A 46 12.46 -1.29 -0.57
C ILE A 46 11.65 -0.18 0.12
N SER A 47 10.90 0.62 -0.62
CA SER A 47 10.01 1.66 -0.05
C SER A 47 8.85 1.06 0.74
N ALA A 48 8.34 -0.12 0.33
CA ALA A 48 7.34 -0.87 1.11
C ALA A 48 7.92 -1.35 2.45
N ASN A 49 9.17 -1.81 2.45
CA ASN A 49 9.90 -2.18 3.66
C ASN A 49 10.06 -0.99 4.62
N LEU A 50 10.40 0.21 4.10
CA LEU A 50 10.47 1.44 4.90
C LEU A 50 9.15 1.71 5.63
N ILE A 51 8.03 1.77 4.91
CA ILE A 51 6.71 2.03 5.51
C ILE A 51 6.38 0.99 6.58
N ALA A 52 6.47 -0.29 6.23
CA ALA A 52 6.13 -1.37 7.14
C ALA A 52 7.03 -1.37 8.39
N THR A 53 8.33 -1.10 8.21
CA THR A 53 9.28 -1.00 9.31
C THR A 53 8.97 0.18 10.22
N CYS A 54 8.70 1.36 9.68
CA CYS A 54 8.35 2.55 10.48
C CYS A 54 7.04 2.36 11.25
N ILE A 55 6.04 1.68 10.67
CA ILE A 55 4.79 1.34 11.36
C ILE A 55 5.06 0.39 12.54
N ALA A 56 5.67 -0.76 12.26
CA ALA A 56 5.87 -1.82 13.26
C ALA A 56 6.95 -1.47 14.30
N GLY A 57 7.90 -0.63 13.92
CA GLY A 57 8.98 -0.18 14.79
C GLY A 57 9.84 -1.35 15.33
N ALA A 58 10.15 -1.33 16.60
CA ALA A 58 11.01 -2.33 17.26
C ALA A 58 10.50 -3.78 17.11
N LYS A 59 9.18 -3.96 16.91
CA LYS A 59 8.59 -5.29 16.67
C LYS A 59 9.09 -5.94 15.37
N SER A 60 9.54 -5.14 14.43
CA SER A 60 10.05 -5.58 13.13
C SER A 60 11.51 -6.04 13.16
N GLU A 61 12.27 -5.70 14.21
CA GLU A 61 13.71 -5.97 14.27
C GLU A 61 14.02 -7.46 14.16
N GLY A 62 14.88 -7.82 13.22
CA GLY A 62 15.26 -9.20 12.93
C GLY A 62 14.17 -10.10 12.39
N LYS A 63 13.00 -9.55 12.04
CA LYS A 63 11.90 -10.31 11.44
C LYS A 63 12.00 -10.31 9.92
N VAL A 64 11.45 -11.34 9.30
CA VAL A 64 11.31 -11.44 7.85
C VAL A 64 10.21 -10.47 7.40
N PHE A 65 10.58 -9.52 6.55
CA PHE A 65 9.65 -8.64 5.85
C PHE A 65 8.94 -9.41 4.74
N THR A 66 9.72 -10.06 3.88
CA THR A 66 9.20 -10.93 2.84
C THR A 66 10.15 -12.06 2.52
N SER A 67 9.64 -13.19 2.06
CA SER A 67 10.43 -14.25 1.46
C SER A 67 10.01 -14.48 0.02
N LEU A 68 10.98 -14.52 -0.90
CA LEU A 68 10.76 -14.56 -2.33
C LEU A 68 10.93 -15.99 -2.86
N ARG A 69 9.92 -16.50 -3.54
CA ARG A 69 9.94 -17.77 -4.25
C ARG A 69 10.04 -17.50 -5.74
N TYR A 70 11.15 -17.82 -6.32
CA TYR A 70 11.39 -17.68 -7.75
C TYR A 70 10.79 -18.88 -8.55
N ASN A 71 10.94 -18.81 -9.88
CA ASN A 71 10.57 -19.93 -10.73
C ASN A 71 11.39 -21.19 -10.41
N LYS A 72 10.93 -22.34 -10.92
CA LYS A 72 11.50 -23.68 -10.63
C LYS A 72 13.01 -23.75 -10.89
N GLU A 73 13.50 -23.15 -11.95
CA GLU A 73 14.91 -23.15 -12.34
C GLU A 73 15.78 -22.36 -11.33
N ARG A 74 15.35 -21.16 -10.94
CA ARG A 74 16.07 -20.34 -9.96
C ARG A 74 15.99 -20.96 -8.56
N MET A 75 14.84 -21.51 -8.16
CA MET A 75 14.71 -22.21 -6.87
C MET A 75 15.65 -23.39 -6.78
N LYS A 76 15.76 -24.23 -7.84
CA LYS A 76 16.70 -25.35 -7.89
C LYS A 76 18.15 -24.90 -7.69
N LYS A 77 18.57 -23.79 -8.30
CA LYS A 77 19.91 -23.20 -8.10
C LYS A 77 20.14 -22.73 -6.66
N ARG A 78 19.09 -22.43 -5.93
CA ARG A 78 19.09 -22.00 -4.53
C ARG A 78 18.83 -23.15 -3.53
N ASN A 79 18.89 -24.41 -3.98
CA ASN A 79 18.55 -25.59 -3.17
C ASN A 79 17.14 -25.50 -2.56
N ASP A 80 16.19 -25.01 -3.33
CA ASP A 80 14.78 -24.78 -2.97
C ASP A 80 14.56 -23.83 -1.76
N LYS A 81 15.57 -23.03 -1.40
CA LYS A 81 15.45 -21.99 -0.36
C LYS A 81 14.91 -20.70 -0.95
N ARG A 82 13.89 -20.14 -0.31
CA ARG A 82 13.41 -18.78 -0.59
C ARG A 82 14.49 -17.75 -0.22
N GLU A 83 14.46 -16.63 -0.89
CA GLU A 83 15.25 -15.47 -0.52
C GLU A 83 14.49 -14.67 0.54
N GLU A 84 15.11 -14.41 1.67
CA GLU A 84 14.48 -13.67 2.76
C GLU A 84 15.04 -12.26 2.81
N GLU A 85 14.14 -11.29 2.83
CA GLU A 85 14.41 -9.90 3.14
C GLU A 85 13.90 -9.60 4.53
N LEU A 86 14.75 -9.05 5.36
CA LEU A 86 14.38 -8.63 6.71
C LEU A 86 13.77 -7.23 6.68
N PHE A 87 12.97 -6.91 7.70
CA PHE A 87 12.61 -5.53 7.97
C PHE A 87 13.86 -4.68 8.19
N ALA A 88 13.85 -3.47 7.66
CA ALA A 88 15.03 -2.60 7.60
C ALA A 88 15.21 -1.72 8.86
N TYR A 89 14.84 -2.21 10.05
CA TYR A 89 14.79 -1.44 11.29
C TYR A 89 16.13 -0.77 11.65
N SER A 90 17.21 -1.54 11.65
CA SER A 90 18.54 -1.06 12.05
C SER A 90 19.37 -0.54 10.89
N ASN A 91 19.08 -1.00 9.68
CA ASN A 91 19.83 -0.63 8.49
C ASN A 91 18.90 -0.51 7.28
N TYR A 92 18.89 0.65 6.66
CA TYR A 92 18.14 0.92 5.44
C TYR A 92 19.07 1.43 4.35
N GLU A 93 19.09 0.74 3.22
CA GLU A 93 20.09 0.92 2.18
C GLU A 93 20.10 2.33 1.58
N ASN A 94 18.92 2.92 1.39
CA ASN A 94 18.76 4.24 0.75
C ASN A 94 18.98 5.43 1.68
N LEU A 95 19.13 5.22 2.98
CA LEU A 95 19.28 6.29 3.96
C LEU A 95 20.53 6.08 4.82
N ALA A 96 21.24 7.16 5.10
CA ALA A 96 22.41 7.12 5.98
C ALA A 96 22.06 6.97 7.48
N THR A 97 20.81 6.65 7.81
CA THR A 97 20.30 6.57 9.18
C THR A 97 19.42 5.35 9.37
N SER A 98 19.32 4.88 10.61
CA SER A 98 18.41 3.80 10.99
C SER A 98 16.94 4.25 10.91
N LEU A 99 16.06 3.37 10.45
CA LEU A 99 14.61 3.61 10.46
C LEU A 99 14.04 3.68 11.87
N SER A 100 14.75 3.24 12.90
CA SER A 100 14.36 3.37 14.31
C SER A 100 14.03 4.82 14.71
N ALA A 101 14.65 5.82 14.07
CA ALA A 101 14.38 7.23 14.32
C ALA A 101 12.94 7.65 13.92
N GLY A 102 12.34 7.00 12.93
CA GLY A 102 10.94 7.20 12.49
C GLY A 102 9.96 6.13 13.00
N ALA A 103 10.42 5.18 13.83
CA ALA A 103 9.61 4.06 14.29
C ALA A 103 8.45 4.49 15.19
N LEU A 104 7.23 4.15 14.82
CA LEU A 104 6.00 4.48 15.54
C LEU A 104 5.61 3.42 16.58
N ASN A 105 6.07 2.17 16.41
CA ASN A 105 5.77 1.02 17.28
C ASN A 105 4.26 0.73 17.40
N LEU A 106 3.50 0.91 16.32
CA LEU A 106 2.08 0.67 16.31
C LEU A 106 1.78 -0.83 16.35
N GLN A 107 0.76 -1.21 17.10
CA GLN A 107 0.24 -2.59 17.13
C GLN A 107 -0.90 -2.77 16.13
N HIS A 108 -1.48 -1.67 15.64
CA HIS A 108 -2.61 -1.64 14.71
C HIS A 108 -2.43 -0.50 13.71
N VAL A 109 -2.80 -0.74 12.45
CA VAL A 109 -2.86 0.25 11.39
C VAL A 109 -4.17 0.11 10.61
N TYR A 110 -4.76 1.22 10.22
CA TYR A 110 -5.96 1.27 9.38
C TYR A 110 -5.55 1.62 7.96
N CYS A 111 -5.84 0.72 7.02
CA CYS A 111 -5.49 0.94 5.61
C CYS A 111 -6.76 1.20 4.80
N ILE A 112 -6.80 2.34 4.12
CA ILE A 112 -7.82 2.61 3.12
C ILE A 112 -7.35 1.99 1.81
N VAL A 113 -8.16 1.09 1.24
CA VAL A 113 -7.81 0.27 0.09
C VAL A 113 -8.90 0.28 -0.99
N GLY A 114 -8.53 -0.04 -2.21
CA GLY A 114 -9.45 -0.14 -3.33
C GLY A 114 -8.95 -1.09 -4.41
N ASN A 115 -9.68 -1.19 -5.51
CA ASN A 115 -9.33 -2.06 -6.63
C ASN A 115 -7.98 -1.68 -7.31
N GLY A 116 -7.49 -0.44 -7.08
CA GLY A 116 -6.19 0.01 -7.54
C GLY A 116 -5.05 -0.29 -6.57
N THR A 117 -5.34 -0.76 -5.36
CA THR A 117 -4.32 -1.14 -4.36
C THR A 117 -3.67 -2.45 -4.77
N ALA A 118 -2.38 -2.43 -5.12
CA ALA A 118 -1.70 -3.59 -5.70
C ALA A 118 -0.22 -3.70 -5.30
N SER A 119 0.34 -4.91 -5.45
CA SER A 119 1.79 -5.16 -5.42
C SER A 119 2.45 -4.69 -4.10
N ALA A 120 3.36 -3.69 -4.13
CA ALA A 120 4.04 -3.17 -2.93
C ALA A 120 3.06 -2.69 -1.85
N SER A 121 1.89 -2.15 -2.22
CA SER A 121 0.83 -1.82 -1.27
C SER A 121 0.30 -3.05 -0.53
N GLU A 122 0.05 -4.13 -1.27
CA GLU A 122 -0.40 -5.40 -0.70
C GLU A 122 0.71 -6.10 0.09
N LEU A 123 1.96 -5.90 -0.33
CA LEU A 123 3.13 -6.40 0.38
C LEU A 123 3.25 -5.77 1.78
N VAL A 124 3.05 -4.45 1.93
CA VAL A 124 3.00 -3.78 3.25
C VAL A 124 1.95 -4.45 4.15
N ILE A 125 0.73 -4.61 3.63
CA ILE A 125 -0.38 -5.25 4.37
C ILE A 125 0.00 -6.67 4.81
N ASN A 126 0.51 -7.48 3.88
CA ASN A 126 0.86 -8.88 4.14
C ASN A 126 2.02 -9.00 5.13
N SER A 127 3.04 -8.17 4.98
CA SER A 127 4.24 -8.21 5.83
C SER A 127 3.92 -7.83 7.27
N LEU A 128 3.09 -6.80 7.49
CA LEU A 128 2.63 -6.39 8.82
C LEU A 128 1.80 -7.50 9.49
N LYS A 129 0.86 -8.12 8.76
CA LYS A 129 0.11 -9.30 9.25
C LYS A 129 1.04 -10.47 9.58
N GLY A 130 2.14 -10.61 8.86
CA GLY A 130 3.15 -11.64 9.07
C GLY A 130 3.86 -11.57 10.43
N ILE A 131 3.92 -10.38 11.02
CA ILE A 131 4.56 -10.12 12.33
C ILE A 131 3.56 -9.71 13.41
N ASP A 132 2.29 -10.06 13.25
CA ASP A 132 1.21 -9.79 14.21
C ASP A 132 0.97 -8.29 14.50
N VAL A 133 1.20 -7.44 13.51
CA VAL A 133 0.62 -6.10 13.50
C VAL A 133 -0.78 -6.22 12.92
N GLU A 134 -1.77 -5.75 13.66
CA GLU A 134 -3.15 -5.74 13.22
C GLU A 134 -3.33 -4.76 12.07
N VAL A 135 -4.04 -5.17 11.02
CA VAL A 135 -4.32 -4.33 9.85
C VAL A 135 -5.80 -4.40 9.55
N THR A 136 -6.51 -3.31 9.78
CA THR A 136 -7.92 -3.17 9.39
C THR A 136 -7.99 -2.53 8.01
N LEU A 137 -8.63 -3.21 7.07
CA LEU A 137 -8.82 -2.76 5.69
C LEU A 137 -10.20 -2.13 5.51
N ILE A 138 -10.24 -0.91 4.99
CA ILE A 138 -11.47 -0.14 4.76
C ILE A 138 -11.53 0.24 3.28
N GLY A 139 -12.65 -0.04 2.63
CA GLY A 139 -12.87 0.30 1.24
C GLY A 139 -13.26 -0.90 0.38
N LYS A 140 -12.53 -1.17 -0.68
CA LYS A 140 -12.81 -2.28 -1.61
C LYS A 140 -11.68 -3.30 -1.65
N ARG A 141 -12.01 -4.49 -2.17
CA ARG A 141 -11.04 -5.57 -2.39
C ARG A 141 -9.86 -5.07 -3.21
N THR A 142 -8.65 -5.43 -2.77
CA THR A 142 -7.40 -5.11 -3.48
C THR A 142 -7.22 -5.93 -4.75
N THR A 143 -6.19 -5.64 -5.53
CA THR A 143 -5.95 -6.27 -6.85
C THR A 143 -5.58 -7.76 -6.75
N GLY A 144 -4.73 -8.13 -5.79
CA GLY A 144 -4.22 -9.50 -5.66
C GLY A 144 -2.90 -9.75 -6.39
N LYS A 145 -2.06 -8.74 -6.56
CA LYS A 145 -0.74 -8.90 -7.18
C LYS A 145 0.29 -9.35 -6.14
N ASN A 146 0.33 -10.65 -5.87
CA ASN A 146 1.27 -11.29 -4.94
C ASN A 146 2.63 -11.65 -5.57
N VAL A 147 2.90 -11.14 -6.77
CA VAL A 147 4.11 -11.39 -7.55
C VAL A 147 4.89 -10.11 -7.81
N GLY A 148 6.20 -10.26 -7.98
CA GLY A 148 7.10 -9.17 -8.30
C GLY A 148 7.91 -9.43 -9.56
N MET A 149 8.58 -8.37 -10.00
CA MET A 149 9.32 -8.31 -11.26
C MET A 149 10.73 -7.80 -11.01
N GLU A 150 11.68 -8.30 -11.80
CA GLU A 150 13.04 -7.79 -11.83
C GLU A 150 13.37 -7.36 -13.26
N PRO A 151 13.78 -6.09 -13.48
CA PRO A 151 14.15 -5.63 -14.79
C PRO A 151 15.42 -6.34 -15.28
N VAL A 152 15.45 -6.65 -16.57
CA VAL A 152 16.61 -7.23 -17.25
C VAL A 152 16.88 -6.41 -18.50
N GLU A 153 18.07 -5.84 -18.59
CA GLU A 153 18.50 -5.06 -19.76
C GLU A 153 19.21 -5.94 -20.79
N TYR A 154 18.92 -5.69 -22.05
CA TYR A 154 19.56 -6.31 -23.21
C TYR A 154 20.02 -5.23 -24.20
N THR A 155 21.25 -5.33 -24.65
CA THR A 155 21.77 -4.46 -25.72
C THR A 155 21.76 -5.20 -27.05
N ILE A 156 20.99 -4.68 -28.02
CA ILE A 156 20.93 -5.22 -29.38
C ILE A 156 21.23 -4.07 -30.35
N ARG A 157 22.31 -4.21 -31.15
CA ARG A 157 22.71 -3.20 -32.16
C ARG A 157 22.74 -1.77 -31.62
N ASN A 158 23.37 -1.53 -30.49
CA ASN A 158 23.52 -0.23 -29.79
C ASN A 158 22.20 0.33 -29.18
N ASN A 159 21.10 -0.41 -29.19
CA ASN A 159 19.89 -0.04 -28.47
C ASN A 159 19.81 -0.86 -27.19
N VAL A 160 19.45 -0.20 -26.08
CA VAL A 160 19.18 -0.84 -24.80
C VAL A 160 17.67 -1.14 -24.72
N TYR A 161 17.35 -2.38 -24.43
CA TYR A 161 15.98 -2.85 -24.19
C TYR A 161 15.86 -3.33 -22.75
N GLU A 162 14.86 -2.88 -22.05
CA GLU A 162 14.48 -3.40 -20.74
C GLU A 162 13.28 -4.33 -20.87
N VAL A 163 13.39 -5.51 -20.29
CA VAL A 163 12.29 -6.47 -20.15
C VAL A 163 12.06 -6.68 -18.67
N VAL A 164 10.81 -6.57 -18.22
CA VAL A 164 10.42 -6.66 -16.80
C VAL A 164 9.53 -7.88 -16.56
N PRO A 165 10.10 -9.10 -16.55
CA PRO A 165 9.33 -10.31 -16.34
C PRO A 165 8.92 -10.48 -14.87
N ILE A 166 7.79 -11.15 -14.64
CA ILE A 166 7.44 -11.68 -13.31
C ILE A 166 8.46 -12.77 -12.97
N THR A 167 9.18 -12.59 -11.86
CA THR A 167 10.28 -13.49 -11.47
C THR A 167 10.06 -14.18 -10.14
N PHE A 168 9.27 -13.59 -9.22
CA PHE A 168 9.03 -14.15 -7.91
C PHE A 168 7.59 -13.96 -7.42
N GLN A 169 7.21 -14.79 -6.45
CA GLN A 169 6.05 -14.62 -5.59
C GLN A 169 6.52 -14.30 -4.17
N SER A 170 5.84 -13.38 -3.50
CA SER A 170 6.17 -12.92 -2.15
C SER A 170 5.35 -13.65 -1.09
N TYR A 171 5.99 -13.92 0.05
CA TYR A 171 5.39 -14.53 1.22
C TYR A 171 5.79 -13.76 2.47
N ASN A 172 4.92 -13.62 3.45
CA ASN A 172 5.24 -12.98 4.72
C ASN A 172 6.00 -13.92 5.68
N ALA A 173 6.35 -13.42 6.87
CA ALA A 173 7.07 -14.17 7.90
C ALA A 173 6.39 -15.47 8.34
N LYS A 174 5.07 -15.59 8.17
CA LYS A 174 4.28 -16.81 8.44
C LYS A 174 4.14 -17.73 7.23
N GLY A 175 4.74 -17.38 6.11
CA GLY A 175 4.66 -18.13 4.87
C GLY A 175 3.36 -17.92 4.10
N VAL A 176 2.57 -16.88 4.41
CA VAL A 176 1.34 -16.53 3.70
C VAL A 176 1.67 -15.67 2.48
N GLY A 177 1.25 -16.13 1.29
CA GLY A 177 1.45 -15.44 0.02
C GLY A 177 0.31 -15.67 -0.97
N ASP A 178 -0.75 -16.38 -0.55
CA ASP A 178 -1.88 -16.79 -1.39
C ASP A 178 -2.98 -15.74 -1.36
N TYR A 179 -2.67 -14.53 -1.88
CA TYR A 179 -3.64 -13.43 -1.99
C TYR A 179 -3.82 -12.96 -3.45
N GLU A 180 -3.72 -13.89 -4.40
CA GLU A 180 -3.90 -13.61 -5.84
C GLU A 180 -5.31 -13.10 -6.20
N ASN A 181 -6.27 -13.26 -5.29
CA ASN A 181 -7.62 -12.73 -5.43
C ASN A 181 -7.81 -11.39 -4.68
N GLY A 182 -6.73 -10.81 -4.15
CA GLY A 182 -6.76 -9.59 -3.35
C GLY A 182 -7.22 -9.81 -1.90
N PHE A 183 -6.90 -8.85 -1.06
CA PHE A 183 -7.41 -8.79 0.30
C PHE A 183 -8.86 -8.29 0.29
N THR A 184 -9.75 -9.03 0.93
CA THR A 184 -11.11 -8.56 1.22
C THR A 184 -11.04 -7.52 2.33
N PRO A 185 -11.66 -6.34 2.19
CA PRO A 185 -11.69 -5.37 3.26
C PRO A 185 -12.49 -5.89 4.46
N ASP A 186 -12.08 -5.51 5.66
CA ASP A 186 -12.82 -5.79 6.89
C ASP A 186 -14.10 -4.94 6.95
N ILE A 187 -14.04 -3.75 6.35
CA ILE A 187 -15.13 -2.81 6.22
C ILE A 187 -15.30 -2.43 4.76
N GLU A 188 -16.31 -3.03 4.11
CA GLU A 188 -16.55 -2.76 2.70
C GLU A 188 -17.33 -1.47 2.50
N ILE A 189 -16.74 -0.53 1.77
CA ILE A 189 -17.37 0.73 1.36
C ILE A 189 -16.95 1.04 -0.08
N ASP A 190 -17.95 1.29 -0.94
CA ASP A 190 -17.71 1.85 -2.25
C ASP A 190 -17.69 3.38 -2.16
N GLU A 191 -16.53 4.01 -2.36
CA GLU A 191 -16.43 5.47 -2.35
C GLU A 191 -17.30 6.13 -3.43
N ASN A 192 -17.60 5.40 -4.51
CA ASN A 192 -18.43 5.86 -5.61
C ASN A 192 -19.93 5.64 -5.34
N ASP A 193 -20.27 4.80 -4.37
CA ASP A 193 -21.64 4.57 -3.92
C ASP A 193 -21.68 4.29 -2.41
N PRO A 194 -21.21 5.24 -1.59
CA PRO A 194 -21.04 5.03 -0.16
C PRO A 194 -22.34 4.76 0.59
N TYR A 195 -23.48 5.02 -0.03
CA TYR A 195 -24.81 4.78 0.52
C TYR A 195 -25.50 3.55 -0.07
N GLY A 196 -24.87 2.84 -1.00
CA GLY A 196 -25.44 1.65 -1.65
C GLY A 196 -26.72 1.93 -2.46
N ARG A 197 -26.84 3.12 -3.06
CA ARG A 197 -28.05 3.57 -3.75
C ARG A 197 -28.07 3.18 -5.24
N GLY A 198 -26.91 2.93 -5.82
CA GLY A 198 -26.77 2.62 -7.25
C GLY A 198 -27.16 3.77 -8.18
N ASP A 199 -27.29 5.00 -7.66
CA ASP A 199 -27.76 6.17 -8.40
C ASP A 199 -26.63 6.92 -9.14
N GLY A 200 -25.39 6.47 -8.96
CA GLY A 200 -24.19 7.03 -9.63
C GLY A 200 -23.84 8.46 -9.21
N TYR A 201 -24.35 8.92 -8.08
CA TYR A 201 -23.98 10.22 -7.54
C TYR A 201 -22.69 10.10 -6.74
N TYR A 202 -21.63 10.79 -7.22
CA TYR A 202 -20.34 10.87 -6.55
C TYR A 202 -20.20 12.19 -5.83
N ILE A 203 -19.88 12.15 -4.55
CA ILE A 203 -19.51 13.34 -3.78
C ILE A 203 -18.04 13.19 -3.43
N TYR A 204 -17.18 13.76 -4.24
CA TYR A 204 -15.77 13.83 -3.93
C TYR A 204 -15.51 14.85 -2.83
N ARG A 205 -14.66 14.51 -1.89
CA ARG A 205 -14.19 15.35 -0.81
C ARG A 205 -12.68 15.34 -0.80
N ASP A 206 -12.10 16.41 -0.30
CA ASP A 206 -10.66 16.50 -0.14
C ASP A 206 -10.14 15.45 0.85
N TYR A 207 -8.97 14.93 0.60
CA TYR A 207 -8.29 14.02 1.50
C TYR A 207 -8.15 14.64 2.90
N GLY A 208 -8.38 13.84 3.95
CA GLY A 208 -8.34 14.29 5.33
C GLY A 208 -9.53 15.13 5.77
N SER A 209 -10.52 15.35 4.91
CA SER A 209 -11.79 15.95 5.31
C SER A 209 -12.60 14.98 6.17
N ASP A 210 -13.15 15.46 7.27
CA ASP A 210 -14.08 14.69 8.13
C ASP A 210 -15.37 14.26 7.41
N LYS A 211 -15.60 14.82 6.21
CA LYS A 211 -16.73 14.50 5.33
C LYS A 211 -16.37 13.51 4.21
N GLU A 212 -15.09 13.13 4.08
CA GLU A 212 -14.68 12.10 3.13
C GLU A 212 -15.02 10.72 3.70
N PHE A 213 -15.72 9.89 2.95
CA PHE A 213 -16.39 8.69 3.47
C PHE A 213 -15.44 7.65 4.07
N LEU A 214 -14.35 7.34 3.39
CA LEU A 214 -13.41 6.31 3.84
C LEU A 214 -12.57 6.81 5.01
N TYR A 215 -12.13 8.06 4.95
CA TYR A 215 -11.43 8.70 6.05
C TYR A 215 -12.32 8.83 7.29
N ALA A 216 -13.54 9.34 7.13
CA ALA A 216 -14.51 9.44 8.22
C ALA A 216 -14.80 8.09 8.88
N ARG A 217 -14.91 7.02 8.06
CA ARG A 217 -15.09 5.67 8.58
C ARG A 217 -13.87 5.17 9.35
N ALA A 218 -12.66 5.44 8.86
CA ALA A 218 -11.44 5.10 9.59
C ALA A 218 -11.36 5.83 10.95
N ILE A 219 -11.69 7.12 10.98
CA ILE A 219 -11.79 7.90 12.23
C ILE A 219 -12.81 7.28 13.18
N GLN A 220 -13.97 6.85 12.67
CA GLN A 220 -15.00 6.19 13.49
C GLN A 220 -14.48 4.89 14.11
N GLU A 221 -13.78 4.07 13.34
CA GLU A 221 -13.20 2.81 13.86
C GLU A 221 -12.17 3.06 14.96
N ILE A 222 -11.35 4.10 14.80
CA ILE A 222 -10.33 4.45 15.79
C ILE A 222 -10.95 5.05 17.07
N THR A 223 -11.93 5.93 16.92
CA THR A 223 -12.44 6.73 18.04
C THR A 223 -13.69 6.15 18.70
N GLY A 224 -14.38 5.22 18.02
CA GLY A 224 -15.70 4.72 18.44
C GLY A 224 -16.82 5.76 18.31
N GLN A 225 -16.53 6.94 17.74
CA GLN A 225 -17.52 8.00 17.54
C GLN A 225 -18.12 7.90 16.16
N ALA A 226 -19.44 7.82 16.07
CA ALA A 226 -20.11 7.89 14.77
C ALA A 226 -19.74 9.18 14.04
N PRO A 227 -19.48 9.12 12.70
CA PRO A 227 -19.30 10.34 11.93
C PRO A 227 -20.48 11.26 12.18
N VAL A 228 -20.19 12.56 12.34
CA VAL A 228 -21.26 13.54 12.49
C VAL A 228 -22.20 13.40 11.30
N PRO A 229 -23.49 13.13 11.49
CA PRO A 229 -24.43 12.98 10.39
C PRO A 229 -24.33 14.25 9.54
N THR A 230 -23.93 14.12 8.29
CA THR A 230 -24.02 15.23 7.35
C THR A 230 -25.51 15.49 7.17
N THR A 231 -26.04 16.43 7.95
CA THR A 231 -27.37 16.96 7.69
C THR A 231 -27.42 17.36 6.23
N ARG A 232 -28.49 16.99 5.53
CA ARG A 232 -28.79 17.28 4.13
C ARG A 232 -28.89 18.79 3.83
N SER A 233 -28.11 19.64 4.47
CA SER A 233 -28.10 21.06 4.18
C SER A 233 -27.35 21.28 2.87
N ALA A 234 -28.14 21.35 1.79
CA ALA A 234 -27.92 22.15 0.57
C ALA A 234 -26.46 22.27 0.06
N GLU A 235 -25.67 21.20 0.11
CA GLU A 235 -24.47 21.13 -0.73
C GLU A 235 -24.93 20.84 -2.15
N THR A 236 -24.63 21.74 -3.06
CA THR A 236 -24.91 21.59 -4.48
C THR A 236 -24.29 20.29 -4.97
N LEU A 237 -25.15 19.29 -5.20
CA LEU A 237 -24.74 18.03 -5.80
C LEU A 237 -24.19 18.32 -7.20
N MET A 238 -22.89 18.37 -7.36
CA MET A 238 -22.31 18.41 -8.68
C MET A 238 -22.60 17.05 -9.33
N ARG A 239 -23.48 17.05 -10.32
CA ARG A 239 -23.70 15.89 -11.20
C ARG A 239 -22.45 15.70 -12.07
N GLY A 240 -21.48 14.94 -11.58
CA GLY A 240 -20.39 14.46 -12.40
C GLY A 240 -20.91 13.37 -13.33
N LYS A 241 -20.90 13.60 -14.64
CA LYS A 241 -21.02 12.51 -15.59
C LYS A 241 -19.76 11.66 -15.47
N ALA A 242 -19.90 10.36 -15.21
CA ALA A 242 -18.76 9.45 -15.23
C ALA A 242 -18.04 9.64 -16.60
N LEU A 243 -16.84 10.19 -16.57
CA LEU A 243 -15.98 10.25 -17.74
C LEU A 243 -15.60 8.81 -18.05
N LYS A 244 -16.04 8.29 -19.21
CA LYS A 244 -15.50 7.05 -19.76
C LYS A 244 -14.05 7.33 -20.13
N VAL A 245 -13.14 7.09 -19.20
CA VAL A 245 -11.71 7.14 -19.48
C VAL A 245 -11.43 6.04 -20.50
N PRO A 246 -10.81 6.34 -21.66
CA PRO A 246 -10.45 5.31 -22.64
C PRO A 246 -9.66 4.19 -21.97
N ALA A 247 -9.85 2.95 -22.41
CA ALA A 247 -9.20 1.76 -21.85
C ALA A 247 -7.66 1.86 -21.79
N ILE A 248 -7.06 2.66 -22.65
CA ILE A 248 -5.65 3.06 -22.68
C ILE A 248 -5.18 3.68 -21.34
N TYR A 249 -5.99 4.51 -20.69
CA TYR A 249 -5.64 5.12 -19.40
C TYR A 249 -5.88 4.19 -18.19
N ARG A 250 -6.76 3.19 -18.33
CA ARG A 250 -6.96 2.17 -17.29
C ARG A 250 -5.74 1.25 -17.15
N ARG A 251 -5.00 1.02 -18.23
CA ARG A 251 -3.81 0.15 -18.24
C ARG A 251 -2.61 0.74 -17.50
N GLY A 252 -2.47 2.05 -17.39
CA GLY A 252 -1.39 2.71 -16.66
C GLY A 252 -1.50 2.59 -15.13
N HIS A 253 -2.70 2.30 -14.61
CA HIS A 253 -2.94 2.11 -13.16
C HIS A 253 -2.93 0.64 -12.72
N GLU A 254 -2.89 -0.30 -13.65
CA GLU A 254 -2.92 -1.73 -13.34
C GLU A 254 -1.52 -2.38 -13.24
N GLY A 255 -0.51 -1.61 -12.87
CA GLY A 255 0.85 -2.14 -12.66
C GLY A 255 1.46 -2.71 -13.94
N MET A 256 1.13 -2.15 -15.10
CA MET A 256 1.71 -2.56 -16.36
C MET A 256 2.92 -1.72 -16.73
N ILE A 257 3.90 -2.44 -17.20
CA ILE A 257 5.12 -2.03 -17.88
C ILE A 257 4.89 -0.75 -18.66
N LYS A 258 5.56 0.35 -18.30
CA LYS A 258 5.77 1.46 -19.22
C LYS A 258 6.63 0.92 -20.36
N LEU A 259 6.03 0.72 -21.53
CA LEU A 259 6.83 0.63 -22.75
C LEU A 259 7.43 2.01 -22.98
N PRO A 260 8.74 2.12 -23.26
CA PRO A 260 9.32 3.40 -23.67
C PRO A 260 8.58 3.92 -24.90
N GLU A 261 8.31 5.24 -24.88
CA GLU A 261 7.81 5.96 -26.06
C GLU A 261 8.80 5.91 -27.21
#